data_6a71f90f59ce7affc2e1ab940e51a2bc
#
_entry.id   6a71f90f59ce7affc2e1ab940e51a2bc
#
_cell.length_a   1.000
_cell.length_b   1.000
_cell.length_c   1.000
_cell.angle_alpha   90.00
_cell.angle_beta   90.00
_cell.angle_gamma   90.00
#
_symmetry.space_group_name_H-M   'P 1'
#
loop_
_entity.id
_entity.type
_entity.pdbx_description
1 polymer ?
#
loop_
_entity_poly.entity_id
_entity_poly.type
_entity_poly.pdbx_seq_one_letter_code
_entity_poly.pdbx_strand_id
1 'polypeptide(L)'
;MRKKFLVCILLPCCILIAACGHTADTKNDLLSENITSDTETDTQTSDYEKYNNYGSTEEQMDEAITETSETASSSEENDLPEQSLQKYSDDWDESQILEELQKRNTYHDYCSFYPEYVQYMENVMEVRDISMNIYPIYATDTRYYQASDFSNVPPLIIHLAKNEICARHGYIFKNQDLNAYFLSQLWYLPEFDSETFDSSVFNEYENANLQLLVQLDTYK
;
A
#
# COMPACT_ATOMS: atom_id res chain seq x y z
N MET A 1 -7.13 25.56 -25.89
CA MET A 1 -8.30 24.67 -25.91
C MET A 1 -8.02 23.49 -24.99
N ARG A 2 -8.60 23.47 -23.80
CA ARG A 2 -8.37 22.43 -22.80
C ARG A 2 -9.22 21.21 -23.16
N LYS A 3 -8.63 20.11 -23.60
CA LYS A 3 -9.30 18.80 -23.75
C LYS A 3 -9.32 18.11 -22.39
N LYS A 4 -10.48 18.10 -21.76
CA LYS A 4 -10.74 17.27 -20.57
C LYS A 4 -10.93 15.83 -21.05
N PHE A 5 -10.02 14.94 -20.70
CA PHE A 5 -10.23 13.51 -20.85
C PHE A 5 -11.17 13.04 -19.74
N LEU A 6 -12.36 12.64 -20.14
CA LEU A 6 -13.36 12.05 -19.28
C LEU A 6 -13.07 10.55 -19.21
N VAL A 7 -12.52 10.08 -18.10
CA VAL A 7 -12.40 8.63 -17.83
C VAL A 7 -13.79 8.13 -17.45
N CYS A 8 -14.46 7.44 -18.37
CA CYS A 8 -15.71 6.73 -18.09
C CYS A 8 -15.40 5.43 -17.35
N ILE A 9 -15.57 5.44 -16.03
CA ILE A 9 -15.64 4.22 -15.23
C ILE A 9 -17.03 3.60 -15.46
N LEU A 10 -17.11 2.56 -16.28
CA LEU A 10 -18.29 1.74 -16.45
C LEU A 10 -18.39 0.74 -15.29
N LEU A 11 -19.19 1.06 -14.30
CA LEU A 11 -19.66 0.11 -13.29
C LEU A 11 -20.65 -0.87 -13.93
N PRO A 12 -20.44 -2.19 -13.84
CA PRO A 12 -21.48 -3.16 -14.21
C PRO A 12 -22.55 -3.18 -13.14
N CYS A 13 -23.73 -2.71 -13.53
CA CYS A 13 -24.95 -2.80 -12.74
C CYS A 13 -25.47 -4.25 -12.79
N CYS A 14 -25.26 -5.05 -11.75
CA CYS A 14 -25.92 -6.35 -11.60
C CYS A 14 -27.37 -6.15 -11.22
N ILE A 15 -28.28 -6.30 -12.19
CA ILE A 15 -29.72 -6.35 -12.00
C ILE A 15 -30.07 -7.77 -11.51
N LEU A 16 -30.43 -7.91 -10.24
CA LEU A 16 -31.09 -9.10 -9.72
C LEU A 16 -32.60 -8.96 -9.94
N ILE A 17 -33.12 -9.73 -10.86
CA ILE A 17 -34.56 -9.93 -11.05
C ILE A 17 -34.99 -11.01 -10.05
N ALA A 18 -35.79 -10.65 -9.05
CA ALA A 18 -36.50 -11.60 -8.22
C ALA A 18 -37.99 -11.61 -8.67
N ALA A 19 -38.43 -12.77 -9.15
CA ALA A 19 -39.81 -13.02 -9.56
C ALA A 19 -40.64 -13.57 -8.41
N CYS A 20 -41.78 -12.94 -8.25
CA CYS A 20 -43.13 -13.32 -7.78
C CYS A 20 -43.40 -14.69 -7.17
N GLY A 21 -44.28 -14.64 -6.16
CA GLY A 21 -45.30 -15.67 -5.87
C GLY A 21 -46.00 -15.45 -4.53
N HIS A 22 -47.16 -14.80 -4.52
CA HIS A 22 -48.51 -15.16 -4.07
C HIS A 22 -48.60 -16.02 -2.79
N THR A 23 -49.47 -15.83 -1.81
CA THR A 23 -50.83 -15.28 -1.58
C THR A 23 -51.15 -15.34 -0.08
N ALA A 24 -51.88 -14.34 0.36
CA ALA A 24 -53.14 -14.33 1.12
C ALA A 24 -53.23 -14.83 2.58
N ASP A 25 -53.70 -13.90 3.33
CA ASP A 25 -54.83 -13.88 4.31
C ASP A 25 -54.63 -14.36 5.77
N THR A 26 -54.87 -13.55 6.68
CA THR A 26 -56.00 -13.30 7.56
C THR A 26 -55.63 -12.97 9.02
N LYS A 27 -56.03 -11.75 9.42
CA LYS A 27 -56.67 -11.28 10.67
C LYS A 27 -56.02 -11.46 12.05
N ASN A 28 -55.96 -10.27 12.69
CA ASN A 28 -56.36 -9.90 14.07
C ASN A 28 -55.66 -10.59 15.26
N ASP A 29 -55.14 -9.90 16.21
CA ASP A 29 -55.77 -9.01 17.20
C ASP A 29 -54.71 -8.28 18.07
N LEU A 30 -55.12 -7.10 18.49
CA LEU A 30 -54.68 -6.21 19.53
C LEU A 30 -53.95 -6.83 20.76
N LEU A 31 -52.88 -6.20 21.23
CA LEU A 31 -52.74 -5.49 22.52
C LEU A 31 -51.30 -5.09 22.78
N SER A 32 -51.06 -3.79 22.74
CA SER A 32 -50.58 -2.93 23.85
C SER A 32 -49.29 -3.29 24.63
N GLU A 33 -48.41 -2.28 24.64
CA GLU A 33 -47.43 -1.88 25.70
C GLU A 33 -46.05 -2.56 25.70
N ASN A 34 -45.01 -1.88 25.38
CA ASN A 34 -44.19 -0.97 26.15
C ASN A 34 -42.96 -0.55 25.34
N ILE A 35 -42.78 0.73 25.27
CA ILE A 35 -41.62 1.43 24.79
C ILE A 35 -40.49 1.18 25.81
N THR A 36 -39.43 0.53 25.38
CA THR A 36 -38.09 0.78 25.90
C THR A 36 -37.17 0.97 24.71
N SER A 37 -36.70 2.20 24.58
CA SER A 37 -35.68 2.64 23.69
C SER A 37 -34.37 2.03 24.14
N ASP A 38 -33.88 1.02 23.43
CA ASP A 38 -32.47 0.66 23.47
C ASP A 38 -31.82 1.10 22.16
N THR A 39 -31.08 2.18 22.30
CA THR A 39 -30.15 2.69 21.32
C THR A 39 -29.01 1.67 21.25
N GLU A 40 -29.06 0.77 20.29
CA GLU A 40 -27.86 0.00 19.91
C GLU A 40 -26.89 0.96 19.24
N THR A 41 -25.98 1.48 20.04
CA THR A 41 -24.76 2.09 19.57
C THR A 41 -23.88 0.95 19.09
N ASP A 42 -23.72 0.86 17.79
CA ASP A 42 -22.83 -0.07 17.10
C ASP A 42 -21.38 0.18 17.58
N THR A 43 -20.94 -0.69 18.50
CA THR A 43 -19.60 -0.60 19.10
C THR A 43 -18.62 -1.36 18.20
N GLN A 44 -18.21 -0.74 17.10
CA GLN A 44 -17.04 -1.17 16.32
C GLN A 44 -15.72 -0.67 16.89
N THR A 45 -15.63 -0.42 18.20
CA THR A 45 -14.45 0.20 18.81
C THR A 45 -13.60 -0.77 19.63
N SER A 46 -13.88 -2.09 19.64
CA SER A 46 -13.22 -2.98 20.59
C SER A 46 -11.94 -3.67 20.10
N ASP A 47 -11.69 -3.74 18.80
CA ASP A 47 -10.49 -4.42 18.29
C ASP A 47 -9.29 -3.47 18.10
N TYR A 48 -9.55 -2.16 18.07
CA TYR A 48 -8.54 -1.13 17.87
C TYR A 48 -7.67 -0.88 19.12
N GLU A 49 -8.26 -0.98 20.32
CA GLU A 49 -7.52 -0.77 21.58
C GLU A 49 -6.55 -1.92 21.92
N LYS A 50 -6.69 -3.08 21.28
CA LYS A 50 -5.83 -4.23 21.52
C LYS A 50 -4.44 -4.06 20.88
N TYR A 51 -4.33 -3.27 19.80
CA TYR A 51 -3.06 -3.02 19.11
C TYR A 51 -2.30 -1.82 19.67
N ASN A 52 -3.02 -0.84 20.26
CA ASN A 52 -2.40 0.37 20.81
C ASN A 52 -1.66 0.15 22.15
N ASN A 53 -1.68 -1.05 22.73
CA ASN A 53 -1.02 -1.34 24.00
C ASN A 53 0.35 -2.03 23.87
N TYR A 54 0.85 -2.21 22.63
CA TYR A 54 2.26 -2.50 22.40
C TYR A 54 2.98 -1.17 22.19
N GLY A 55 3.52 -0.65 23.30
CA GLY A 55 4.48 0.45 23.23
C GLY A 55 5.66 -0.01 22.37
N SER A 56 5.63 0.29 21.06
CA SER A 56 6.82 0.22 20.26
C SER A 56 7.77 1.29 20.76
N THR A 57 8.84 0.88 21.38
CA THR A 57 9.96 1.77 21.66
C THR A 57 10.58 2.16 20.32
N GLU A 58 11.16 3.34 20.23
CA GLU A 58 11.96 3.79 19.07
C GLU A 58 12.94 2.70 18.62
N GLU A 59 13.48 1.89 19.56
CA GLU A 59 14.31 0.72 19.30
C GLU A 59 13.70 -0.32 18.37
N GLN A 60 12.38 -0.59 18.43
CA GLN A 60 11.72 -1.57 17.57
C GLN A 60 11.50 -1.05 16.14
N MET A 61 11.38 0.25 15.99
CA MET A 61 11.25 0.87 14.66
C MET A 61 12.60 0.95 13.97
N ASP A 62 13.67 1.28 14.70
CA ASP A 62 15.04 1.24 14.19
C ASP A 62 15.45 -0.18 13.81
N GLU A 63 15.04 -1.20 14.59
CA GLU A 63 15.28 -2.61 14.28
C GLU A 63 14.52 -3.04 13.01
N ALA A 64 13.28 -2.58 12.81
CA ALA A 64 12.51 -2.86 11.59
C ALA A 64 13.13 -2.24 10.32
N ILE A 65 13.76 -1.07 10.45
CA ILE A 65 14.49 -0.42 9.36
C ILE A 65 15.87 -1.07 9.19
N THR A 66 16.48 -1.53 10.27
CA THR A 66 17.84 -2.12 10.29
C THR A 66 17.86 -3.56 9.80
N GLU A 67 16.82 -4.39 10.08
CA GLU A 67 16.73 -5.76 9.58
C GLU A 67 16.69 -5.86 8.05
N THR A 68 16.28 -4.79 7.37
CA THR A 68 16.39 -4.69 5.91
C THR A 68 17.85 -4.57 5.43
N SER A 69 18.82 -4.38 6.34
CA SER A 69 20.23 -4.13 6.00
C SER A 69 21.17 -5.33 6.19
N GLU A 70 20.73 -6.46 6.77
CA GLU A 70 21.68 -7.49 7.24
C GLU A 70 21.81 -8.76 6.38
N THR A 71 21.29 -8.82 5.15
CA THR A 71 21.51 -10.00 4.31
C THR A 71 22.30 -9.71 3.04
N ALA A 72 23.41 -8.97 3.14
CA ALA A 72 24.39 -8.96 2.07
C ALA A 72 25.79 -8.75 2.66
N SER A 73 26.43 -9.86 3.04
CA SER A 73 27.88 -9.92 3.14
C SER A 73 28.45 -10.05 1.75
N SER A 74 28.67 -8.94 1.08
CA SER A 74 29.80 -8.68 0.20
C SER A 74 29.77 -7.20 -0.15
N SER A 75 30.91 -6.53 0.00
CA SER A 75 31.18 -5.19 -0.49
C SER A 75 31.22 -5.22 -2.03
N GLU A 76 30.08 -5.40 -2.67
CA GLU A 76 29.92 -5.08 -4.07
C GLU A 76 29.42 -3.63 -4.12
N GLU A 77 30.24 -2.79 -4.72
CA GLU A 77 29.95 -1.42 -5.08
C GLU A 77 28.58 -1.43 -5.81
N ASN A 78 27.66 -0.58 -5.39
CA ASN A 78 26.30 -0.56 -5.90
C ASN A 78 26.33 -0.14 -7.38
N ASP A 79 26.37 -1.13 -8.29
CA ASP A 79 26.53 -0.95 -9.74
C ASP A 79 25.24 -0.39 -10.43
N LEU A 80 24.34 0.21 -9.66
CA LEU A 80 23.13 0.81 -10.22
C LEU A 80 23.47 2.04 -11.05
N PRO A 81 22.83 2.24 -12.20
CA PRO A 81 23.09 3.39 -13.05
C PRO A 81 22.74 4.68 -12.32
N GLU A 82 23.71 5.60 -12.23
CA GLU A 82 23.46 6.93 -11.66
C GLU A 82 22.67 7.78 -12.66
N GLN A 83 21.46 8.18 -12.28
CA GLN A 83 20.57 8.99 -13.12
C GLN A 83 19.98 10.14 -12.31
N SER A 84 19.78 11.29 -12.97
CA SER A 84 19.04 12.40 -12.41
C SER A 84 17.55 12.10 -12.50
N LEU A 85 16.96 11.59 -11.40
CA LEU A 85 15.56 11.22 -11.30
C LEU A 85 14.71 12.40 -10.81
N GLN A 86 13.44 12.41 -11.23
CA GLN A 86 12.43 13.34 -10.75
C GLN A 86 11.23 12.57 -10.18
N LYS A 87 10.69 13.06 -9.06
CA LYS A 87 9.47 12.50 -8.47
C LYS A 87 8.26 12.95 -9.30
N TYR A 88 7.35 12.01 -9.58
CA TYR A 88 6.11 12.28 -10.28
C TYR A 88 5.31 13.43 -9.64
N SER A 89 4.74 14.27 -10.49
CA SER A 89 3.82 15.34 -10.10
C SER A 89 2.59 15.31 -11.01
N ASP A 90 1.42 15.60 -10.45
CA ASP A 90 0.16 15.66 -11.19
C ASP A 90 0.13 16.75 -12.29
N ASP A 91 1.10 17.65 -12.26
CA ASP A 91 1.28 18.70 -13.28
C ASP A 91 2.04 18.21 -14.53
N TRP A 92 2.60 16.99 -14.51
CA TRP A 92 3.36 16.46 -15.63
C TRP A 92 2.47 16.19 -16.84
N ASP A 93 2.98 16.53 -18.01
CA ASP A 93 2.41 16.07 -19.27
C ASP A 93 2.89 14.63 -19.62
N GLU A 94 2.24 14.04 -20.61
CA GLU A 94 2.56 12.69 -21.06
C GLU A 94 4.03 12.52 -21.48
N SER A 95 4.64 13.55 -22.07
CA SER A 95 6.04 13.51 -22.52
C SER A 95 7.01 13.44 -21.32
N GLN A 96 6.75 14.21 -20.27
CA GLN A 96 7.55 14.20 -19.04
C GLN A 96 7.46 12.84 -18.33
N ILE A 97 6.24 12.28 -18.28
CA ILE A 97 6.03 10.95 -17.70
C ILE A 97 6.82 9.88 -18.48
N LEU A 98 6.71 9.87 -19.80
CA LEU A 98 7.41 8.89 -20.65
C LEU A 98 8.93 9.02 -20.58
N GLU A 99 9.46 10.25 -20.54
CA GLU A 99 10.89 10.49 -20.40
C GLU A 99 11.42 9.94 -19.06
N GLU A 100 10.71 10.22 -17.97
CA GLU A 100 11.13 9.74 -16.65
C GLU A 100 10.98 8.21 -16.52
N LEU A 101 9.90 7.63 -17.05
CA LEU A 101 9.76 6.17 -17.12
C LEU A 101 10.90 5.50 -17.87
N GLN A 102 11.35 6.08 -18.99
CA GLN A 102 12.45 5.51 -19.77
C GLN A 102 13.74 5.44 -18.96
N LYS A 103 14.02 6.46 -18.11
CA LYS A 103 15.17 6.45 -17.20
C LYS A 103 14.99 5.34 -16.15
N ARG A 104 13.82 5.26 -15.53
CA ARG A 104 13.51 4.36 -14.42
C ARG A 104 13.41 2.89 -14.83
N ASN A 105 13.01 2.61 -16.07
CA ASN A 105 12.96 1.25 -16.60
C ASN A 105 14.32 0.53 -16.61
N THR A 106 15.42 1.29 -16.61
CA THR A 106 16.75 0.69 -16.53
C THR A 106 17.01 -0.04 -15.22
N TYR A 107 16.31 0.33 -14.13
CA TYR A 107 16.44 -0.32 -12.84
C TYR A 107 15.75 -1.69 -12.76
N HIS A 108 14.83 -2.00 -13.67
CA HIS A 108 14.16 -3.31 -13.71
C HIS A 108 15.15 -4.47 -13.91
N ASP A 109 16.22 -4.24 -14.66
CA ASP A 109 17.24 -5.26 -14.92
C ASP A 109 18.08 -5.59 -13.65
N TYR A 110 18.06 -4.71 -12.66
CA TYR A 110 18.76 -4.87 -11.39
C TYR A 110 17.86 -5.31 -10.24
N CYS A 111 16.56 -5.53 -10.51
CA CYS A 111 15.56 -5.86 -9.51
C CYS A 111 15.01 -7.28 -9.73
N SER A 112 15.42 -8.23 -8.90
CA SER A 112 14.90 -9.60 -8.95
C SER A 112 13.42 -9.69 -8.58
N PHE A 113 12.88 -8.69 -7.86
CA PHE A 113 11.48 -8.62 -7.42
C PHE A 113 10.50 -8.25 -8.53
N TYR A 114 10.99 -7.58 -9.58
CA TYR A 114 10.15 -6.93 -10.57
C TYR A 114 9.16 -7.87 -11.28
N PRO A 115 9.56 -9.10 -11.69
CA PRO A 115 8.63 -10.03 -12.36
C PRO A 115 7.45 -10.45 -11.45
N GLU A 116 7.72 -10.72 -10.14
CA GLU A 116 6.66 -11.11 -9.20
C GLU A 116 5.76 -9.92 -8.86
N TYR A 117 6.34 -8.74 -8.69
CA TYR A 117 5.60 -7.50 -8.50
C TYR A 117 4.63 -7.24 -9.66
N VAL A 118 5.10 -7.29 -10.92
CA VAL A 118 4.26 -7.10 -12.11
C VAL A 118 3.14 -8.13 -12.16
N GLN A 119 3.45 -9.41 -11.91
CA GLN A 119 2.45 -10.46 -11.87
C GLN A 119 1.36 -10.19 -10.83
N TYR A 120 1.72 -9.71 -9.64
CA TYR A 120 0.76 -9.32 -8.60
C TYR A 120 -0.09 -8.13 -9.04
N MET A 121 0.52 -7.07 -9.55
CA MET A 121 -0.20 -5.89 -10.00
C MET A 121 -1.18 -6.21 -11.12
N GLU A 122 -0.79 -7.03 -12.11
CA GLU A 122 -1.66 -7.38 -13.24
C GLU A 122 -2.78 -8.36 -12.88
N ASN A 123 -2.50 -9.37 -12.06
CA ASN A 123 -3.44 -10.48 -11.83
C ASN A 123 -4.28 -10.34 -10.57
N VAL A 124 -3.82 -9.58 -9.56
CA VAL A 124 -4.50 -9.39 -8.29
C VAL A 124 -5.05 -7.97 -8.15
N MET A 125 -4.20 -6.97 -8.45
CA MET A 125 -4.60 -5.56 -8.37
C MET A 125 -5.30 -5.07 -9.66
N GLU A 126 -5.25 -5.86 -10.74
CA GLU A 126 -5.83 -5.56 -12.07
C GLU A 126 -5.29 -4.27 -12.70
N VAL A 127 -4.08 -3.86 -12.34
CA VAL A 127 -3.38 -2.69 -12.87
C VAL A 127 -2.37 -3.15 -13.91
N ARG A 128 -2.45 -2.60 -15.14
CA ARG A 128 -1.61 -3.00 -16.29
C ARG A 128 -1.03 -1.82 -17.05
N ASP A 129 -1.06 -0.67 -16.47
CA ASP A 129 -0.61 0.58 -17.07
C ASP A 129 0.38 1.30 -16.15
N ILE A 130 0.68 2.55 -16.51
CA ILE A 130 1.60 3.41 -15.76
C ILE A 130 1.23 3.57 -14.27
N SER A 131 -0.04 3.33 -13.90
CA SER A 131 -0.48 3.44 -12.49
C SER A 131 0.28 2.48 -11.58
N MET A 132 0.82 1.38 -12.11
CA MET A 132 1.72 0.49 -11.37
C MET A 132 2.92 1.23 -10.78
N ASN A 133 3.40 2.26 -11.45
CA ASN A 133 4.62 2.99 -11.08
C ASN A 133 4.36 4.36 -10.47
N ILE A 134 3.13 4.89 -10.58
CA ILE A 134 2.76 6.22 -10.07
C ILE A 134 2.38 6.18 -8.60
N TYR A 135 1.81 5.06 -8.14
CA TYR A 135 1.29 4.93 -6.78
C TYR A 135 1.94 3.76 -6.05
N PRO A 136 2.15 3.86 -4.72
CA PRO A 136 2.47 2.71 -3.87
C PRO A 136 1.39 1.62 -3.97
N ILE A 137 1.77 0.37 -3.65
CA ILE A 137 0.85 -0.78 -3.70
C ILE A 137 -0.33 -0.59 -2.74
N TYR A 138 -0.05 -0.04 -1.55
CA TYR A 138 -1.04 0.18 -0.51
C TYR A 138 -1.06 1.63 -0.03
N ALA A 139 -2.25 2.16 0.28
CA ALA A 139 -2.43 3.49 0.83
C ALA A 139 -2.18 3.51 2.35
N THR A 140 -0.96 3.12 2.74
CA THR A 140 -0.55 2.97 4.16
C THR A 140 -0.41 4.29 4.90
N ASP A 141 -0.45 5.41 4.20
CA ASP A 141 -0.37 6.78 4.71
C ASP A 141 -1.73 7.41 5.01
N THR A 142 -2.83 6.80 4.57
CA THR A 142 -4.17 7.42 4.62
C THR A 142 -5.24 6.53 5.24
N ARG A 143 -4.95 5.24 5.48
CA ARG A 143 -5.90 4.31 6.11
C ARG A 143 -5.18 3.24 6.91
N TYR A 144 -5.89 2.70 7.90
CA TYR A 144 -5.45 1.52 8.64
C TYR A 144 -5.74 0.24 7.89
N TYR A 145 -4.83 -0.72 7.97
CA TYR A 145 -4.98 -2.09 7.49
C TYR A 145 -5.04 -3.07 8.65
N GLN A 146 -5.57 -4.25 8.40
CA GLN A 146 -5.65 -5.36 9.34
C GLN A 146 -4.93 -6.59 8.77
N ALA A 147 -4.53 -7.54 9.62
CA ALA A 147 -3.88 -8.77 9.18
C ALA A 147 -4.71 -9.56 8.15
N SER A 148 -6.04 -9.48 8.22
CA SER A 148 -6.95 -10.10 7.25
C SER A 148 -6.80 -9.55 5.84
N ASP A 149 -6.41 -8.27 5.69
CA ASP A 149 -6.21 -7.62 4.38
C ASP A 149 -5.03 -8.24 3.63
N PHE A 150 -4.09 -8.84 4.36
CA PHE A 150 -2.87 -9.45 3.83
C PHE A 150 -2.91 -10.99 3.82
N SER A 151 -4.03 -11.63 4.16
CA SER A 151 -4.13 -13.09 4.35
C SER A 151 -3.77 -13.92 3.10
N ASN A 152 -3.92 -13.36 1.90
CA ASN A 152 -3.60 -14.01 0.63
C ASN A 152 -2.56 -13.22 -0.19
N VAL A 153 -1.85 -12.30 0.44
CA VAL A 153 -0.84 -11.49 -0.21
C VAL A 153 0.50 -12.24 -0.19
N PRO A 154 1.23 -12.33 -1.31
CA PRO A 154 2.55 -12.97 -1.35
C PRO A 154 3.53 -12.31 -0.36
N PRO A 155 4.46 -13.08 0.25
CA PRO A 155 5.45 -12.53 1.19
C PRO A 155 6.26 -11.37 0.62
N LEU A 156 6.70 -11.45 -0.64
CA LEU A 156 7.41 -10.36 -1.31
C LEU A 156 6.58 -9.07 -1.33
N ILE A 157 5.29 -9.15 -1.61
CA ILE A 157 4.43 -7.96 -1.69
C ILE A 157 4.22 -7.33 -0.30
N ILE A 158 4.12 -8.15 0.75
CA ILE A 158 4.11 -7.67 2.14
C ILE A 158 5.43 -6.96 2.47
N HIS A 159 6.55 -7.56 2.05
CA HIS A 159 7.87 -6.98 2.21
C HIS A 159 8.00 -5.62 1.49
N LEU A 160 7.53 -5.53 0.25
CA LEU A 160 7.52 -4.27 -0.49
C LEU A 160 6.60 -3.24 0.19
N ALA A 161 5.38 -3.62 0.58
CA ALA A 161 4.43 -2.74 1.26
C ALA A 161 4.98 -2.16 2.58
N LYS A 162 5.71 -2.97 3.36
CA LYS A 162 6.42 -2.51 4.55
C LYS A 162 7.46 -1.44 4.21
N ASN A 163 8.28 -1.70 3.22
CA ASN A 163 9.37 -0.80 2.83
C ASN A 163 8.87 0.45 2.09
N GLU A 164 7.70 0.41 1.44
CA GLU A 164 7.06 1.58 0.84
C GLU A 164 6.81 2.71 1.84
N ILE A 165 6.57 2.39 3.12
CA ILE A 165 6.37 3.40 4.17
C ILE A 165 7.62 4.27 4.30
N CYS A 166 8.80 3.68 4.37
CA CYS A 166 10.07 4.42 4.42
C CYS A 166 10.37 5.12 3.09
N ALA A 167 10.10 4.43 1.96
CA ALA A 167 10.37 4.95 0.63
C ALA A 167 9.56 6.23 0.32
N ARG A 168 8.31 6.36 0.82
CA ARG A 168 7.50 7.58 0.68
C ARG A 168 8.22 8.83 1.18
N HIS A 169 9.06 8.66 2.20
CA HIS A 169 9.83 9.71 2.85
C HIS A 169 11.29 9.76 2.38
N GLY A 170 11.60 9.14 1.23
CA GLY A 170 12.89 9.26 0.57
C GLY A 170 14.01 8.40 1.14
N TYR A 171 13.70 7.34 1.93
CA TYR A 171 14.70 6.44 2.48
C TYR A 171 15.47 5.70 1.37
N ILE A 172 16.82 5.70 1.45
CA ILE A 172 17.72 5.03 0.51
C ILE A 172 18.05 3.63 1.04
N PHE A 173 17.66 2.61 0.28
CA PHE A 173 17.85 1.21 0.68
C PHE A 173 19.26 0.71 0.35
N LYS A 174 19.91 0.04 1.33
CA LYS A 174 21.20 -0.64 1.13
C LYS A 174 21.04 -1.95 0.35
N ASN A 175 19.91 -2.63 0.50
CA ASN A 175 19.59 -3.81 -0.29
C ASN A 175 19.40 -3.41 -1.75
N GLN A 176 20.16 -4.04 -2.67
CA GLN A 176 20.19 -3.67 -4.08
C GLN A 176 18.84 -3.89 -4.77
N ASP A 177 18.14 -5.00 -4.49
CA ASP A 177 16.83 -5.30 -5.07
C ASP A 177 15.78 -4.30 -4.64
N LEU A 178 15.72 -3.95 -3.33
CA LEU A 178 14.82 -2.90 -2.83
C LEU A 178 15.15 -1.55 -3.45
N ASN A 179 16.43 -1.19 -3.49
CA ASN A 179 16.84 0.08 -4.06
C ASN A 179 16.47 0.18 -5.54
N ALA A 180 16.76 -0.88 -6.33
CA ALA A 180 16.39 -0.94 -7.74
C ALA A 180 14.86 -0.91 -7.92
N TYR A 181 14.11 -1.64 -7.09
CA TYR A 181 12.63 -1.60 -7.12
C TYR A 181 12.11 -0.18 -6.91
N PHE A 182 12.54 0.51 -5.84
CA PHE A 182 12.04 1.85 -5.55
C PHE A 182 12.51 2.88 -6.59
N LEU A 183 13.75 2.81 -7.06
CA LEU A 183 14.23 3.68 -8.14
C LEU A 183 13.41 3.52 -9.43
N SER A 184 12.80 2.37 -9.67
CA SER A 184 11.89 2.16 -10.79
C SER A 184 10.52 2.82 -10.62
N GLN A 185 10.16 3.24 -9.41
CA GLN A 185 8.86 3.82 -9.09
C GLN A 185 8.84 5.35 -9.29
N LEU A 186 7.90 5.88 -10.07
CA LEU A 186 7.80 7.32 -10.36
C LEU A 186 7.50 8.18 -9.12
N TRP A 187 6.83 7.60 -8.13
CA TRP A 187 6.49 8.30 -6.88
C TRP A 187 7.65 8.40 -5.89
N TYR A 188 8.74 7.65 -6.09
CA TYR A 188 9.90 7.62 -5.19
C TYR A 188 11.01 8.57 -5.66
N LEU A 189 11.65 9.24 -4.69
CA LEU A 189 12.89 9.97 -4.88
C LEU A 189 13.81 9.71 -3.68
N PRO A 190 15.04 9.19 -3.87
CA PRO A 190 15.99 8.94 -2.79
C PRO A 190 16.52 10.26 -2.22
N GLU A 191 16.47 10.44 -0.89
CA GLU A 191 16.88 11.67 -0.21
C GLU A 191 17.73 11.40 1.03
N PHE A 192 17.39 10.39 1.84
CA PHE A 192 17.96 10.15 3.16
C PHE A 192 18.51 8.73 3.27
N ASP A 193 19.76 8.61 3.67
CA ASP A 193 20.36 7.33 4.03
C ASP A 193 19.98 6.91 5.46
N SER A 194 20.47 5.74 5.90
CA SER A 194 20.18 5.20 7.24
C SER A 194 20.71 6.04 8.40
N GLU A 195 21.61 6.97 8.16
CA GLU A 195 22.21 7.83 9.21
C GLU A 195 21.45 9.15 9.34
N THR A 196 20.77 9.57 8.27
CA THR A 196 20.09 10.87 8.19
C THR A 196 18.57 10.76 8.15
N PHE A 197 18.03 9.54 7.98
CA PHE A 197 16.60 9.31 7.95
C PHE A 197 15.98 9.45 9.35
N ASP A 198 14.92 10.24 9.47
CA ASP A 198 14.19 10.44 10.71
C ASP A 198 12.79 9.81 10.63
N SER A 199 12.57 8.71 11.34
CA SER A 199 11.29 7.99 11.37
C SER A 199 10.16 8.78 12.06
N SER A 200 10.45 9.90 12.73
CA SER A 200 9.42 10.78 13.32
C SER A 200 8.52 11.46 12.27
N VAL A 201 8.89 11.38 10.98
CA VAL A 201 8.08 11.87 9.87
C VAL A 201 6.80 11.05 9.62
N PHE A 202 6.74 9.82 10.13
CA PHE A 202 5.59 8.93 9.93
C PHE A 202 4.34 9.44 10.64
N ASN A 203 3.24 9.47 9.91
CA ASN A 203 1.94 9.78 10.49
C ASN A 203 1.36 8.57 11.27
N GLU A 204 0.18 8.74 11.87
CA GLU A 204 -0.47 7.71 12.68
C GLU A 204 -0.82 6.43 11.89
N TYR A 205 -1.22 6.56 10.61
CA TYR A 205 -1.52 5.42 9.74
C TYR A 205 -0.24 4.65 9.38
N GLU A 206 0.81 5.35 9.00
CA GLU A 206 2.10 4.77 8.65
C GLU A 206 2.71 4.02 9.83
N ASN A 207 2.69 4.61 11.02
CA ASN A 207 3.18 3.96 12.25
C ASN A 207 2.41 2.67 12.56
N ALA A 208 1.07 2.69 12.51
CA ALA A 208 0.25 1.51 12.78
C ALA A 208 0.46 0.42 11.72
N ASN A 209 0.49 0.80 10.44
CA ASN A 209 0.69 -0.13 9.34
C ASN A 209 2.10 -0.72 9.32
N LEU A 210 3.13 0.07 9.66
CA LEU A 210 4.50 -0.43 9.77
C LEU A 210 4.61 -1.52 10.85
N GLN A 211 4.05 -1.29 12.04
CA GLN A 211 4.01 -2.29 13.12
C GLN A 211 3.30 -3.58 12.69
N LEU A 212 2.19 -3.46 11.96
CA LEU A 212 1.47 -4.61 11.43
C LEU A 212 2.32 -5.38 10.40
N LEU A 213 2.87 -4.66 9.42
CA LEU A 213 3.60 -5.27 8.30
C LEU A 213 4.92 -5.91 8.76
N VAL A 214 5.60 -5.36 9.77
CA VAL A 214 6.76 -5.99 10.41
C VAL A 214 6.42 -7.38 10.97
N GLN A 215 5.23 -7.55 11.57
CA GLN A 215 4.80 -8.84 12.10
C GLN A 215 4.40 -9.85 11.00
N LEU A 216 3.94 -9.36 9.86
CA LEU A 216 3.47 -10.19 8.75
C LEU A 216 4.57 -10.51 7.72
N ASP A 217 5.63 -9.72 7.69
CA ASP A 217 6.74 -9.89 6.74
C ASP A 217 7.55 -11.13 7.08
N THR A 218 7.47 -12.13 6.22
CA THR A 218 8.21 -13.39 6.30
C THR A 218 9.19 -13.57 5.13
N TYR A 219 9.34 -12.55 4.30
CA TYR A 219 10.27 -12.56 3.17
C TYR A 219 11.73 -12.57 3.67
N LYS A 220 12.57 -13.44 3.07
CA LYS A 220 13.98 -13.62 3.46
C LYS A 220 14.88 -13.60 2.24
#